data_03a0ea435e87dfc4ed175ecf8d53685c
#
_entry.id   03a0ea435e87dfc4ed175ecf8d53685c
#
_cell.length_a   1.000
_cell.length_b   1.000
_cell.length_c   1.000
_cell.angle_alpha   90.00
_cell.angle_beta   90.00
_cell.angle_gamma   90.00
#
_symmetry.space_group_name_H-M   'P 1'
#
loop_
_entity.id
_entity.type
_entity.pdbx_description
1 polymer ?
#
loop_
_entity_poly.entity_id
_entity_poly.type
_entity_poly.pdbx_seq_one_letter_code
_entity_poly.pdbx_strand_id
1 'polypeptide(L)'
;MKIYVVGIGAGNADGMTFKARNVLEKADVIVGYTVYAELVKKLFPEKEYFVSAMKQEAERCRKAVEMAADGRNVAVVCSGDAGVYGMASLVYEIAAGYENVEVSVVAGVSAMLSGGALVGAPLGHDFSVISLSDLLTPWEKIEKRLECASAADFAICLYNPSSKKRHDYLMRACDIMLKHKNGDTVCAVAKNIGRDGEEYAIMSLAELRNYSADMFTTVFIGNSMTKNIGGKMVTPRGYKNV
;
A
#
# COMPACT_ATOMS: atom_id res chain seq x y z
N MET A 1 21.34 15.33 11.99
CA MET A 1 21.50 14.41 10.85
C MET A 1 20.12 14.03 10.35
N LYS A 2 19.97 13.68 9.05
CA LYS A 2 18.64 13.43 8.47
C LYS A 2 18.48 11.97 8.04
N ILE A 3 17.37 11.37 8.45
CA ILE A 3 16.89 10.12 7.89
C ILE A 3 15.61 10.39 7.10
N TYR A 4 15.56 9.93 5.87
CA TYR A 4 14.41 10.06 4.99
C TYR A 4 13.68 8.73 4.89
N VAL A 5 12.36 8.73 5.13
CA VAL A 5 11.52 7.57 4.83
C VAL A 5 10.78 7.86 3.54
N VAL A 6 11.13 7.11 2.50
CA VAL A 6 10.81 7.46 1.10
C VAL A 6 9.83 6.49 0.51
N GLY A 7 8.65 6.97 0.15
CA GLY A 7 7.72 6.23 -0.70
C GLY A 7 8.21 6.24 -2.16
N ILE A 8 8.48 5.06 -2.71
CA ILE A 8 9.06 4.91 -4.06
C ILE A 8 8.01 4.72 -5.16
N GLY A 9 6.71 4.83 -4.85
CA GLY A 9 5.63 4.48 -5.77
C GLY A 9 5.39 2.97 -5.84
N ALA A 10 4.44 2.55 -6.67
CA ALA A 10 3.96 1.16 -6.68
C ALA A 10 4.92 0.17 -7.35
N GLY A 11 5.86 0.61 -8.20
CA GLY A 11 6.75 -0.35 -8.83
C GLY A 11 7.80 0.18 -9.79
N ASN A 12 7.45 1.05 -10.73
CA ASN A 12 8.37 1.57 -11.76
C ASN A 12 8.86 2.99 -11.46
N ALA A 13 9.84 3.44 -12.26
CA ALA A 13 10.41 4.78 -12.15
C ALA A 13 9.40 5.89 -12.44
N ASP A 14 8.44 5.66 -13.33
CA ASP A 14 7.43 6.64 -13.74
C ASP A 14 6.44 6.95 -12.60
N GLY A 15 6.21 5.96 -11.71
CA GLY A 15 5.40 6.13 -10.50
C GLY A 15 6.13 6.77 -9.32
N MET A 16 7.43 7.07 -9.45
CA MET A 16 8.23 7.72 -8.41
C MET A 16 8.09 9.24 -8.48
N THR A 17 7.89 9.89 -7.34
CA THR A 17 7.88 11.36 -7.31
C THR A 17 9.29 11.93 -7.55
N PHE A 18 9.38 13.11 -8.18
CA PHE A 18 10.66 13.83 -8.32
C PHE A 18 11.36 14.05 -6.98
N LYS A 19 10.59 14.31 -5.91
CA LYS A 19 11.14 14.48 -4.56
C LYS A 19 11.78 13.19 -4.05
N ALA A 20 11.12 12.05 -4.25
CA ALA A 20 11.67 10.74 -3.87
C ALA A 20 12.98 10.47 -4.62
N ARG A 21 13.01 10.66 -5.94
CA ARG A 21 14.20 10.50 -6.76
C ARG A 21 15.37 11.36 -6.27
N ASN A 22 15.13 12.66 -6.08
CA ASN A 22 16.15 13.60 -5.63
C ASN A 22 16.74 13.27 -4.25
N VAL A 23 15.92 12.70 -3.35
CA VAL A 23 16.39 12.25 -2.03
C VAL A 23 17.24 11.00 -2.17
N LEU A 24 16.83 10.03 -2.99
CA LEU A 24 17.60 8.80 -3.24
C LEU A 24 18.95 9.10 -3.90
N GLU A 25 19.00 10.05 -4.84
CA GLU A 25 20.25 10.53 -5.48
C GLU A 25 21.25 11.09 -4.46
N LYS A 26 20.77 11.75 -3.41
CA LYS A 26 21.61 12.41 -2.38
C LYS A 26 21.90 11.54 -1.17
N ALA A 27 21.25 10.37 -1.05
CA ALA A 27 21.49 9.47 0.05
C ALA A 27 22.87 8.81 -0.04
N ASP A 28 23.53 8.64 1.10
CA ASP A 28 24.78 7.89 1.22
C ASP A 28 24.49 6.38 1.25
N VAL A 29 23.38 6.00 1.91
CA VAL A 29 22.92 4.61 1.98
C VAL A 29 21.42 4.50 1.82
N ILE A 30 20.99 3.49 1.07
CA ILE A 30 19.58 3.15 0.87
C ILE A 30 19.27 1.88 1.66
N VAL A 31 18.28 1.97 2.54
CA VAL A 31 17.87 0.89 3.43
C VAL A 31 16.49 0.39 3.02
N GLY A 32 16.31 -0.93 2.86
CA GLY A 32 15.03 -1.44 2.43
C GLY A 32 14.81 -2.94 2.58
N TYR A 33 13.56 -3.36 2.37
CA TYR A 33 13.25 -4.76 2.13
C TYR A 33 13.86 -5.18 0.79
N THR A 34 14.45 -6.37 0.72
CA THR A 34 15.20 -6.86 -0.45
C THR A 34 14.47 -6.61 -1.77
N VAL A 35 13.19 -6.97 -1.88
CA VAL A 35 12.41 -6.81 -3.12
C VAL A 35 12.24 -5.34 -3.52
N TYR A 36 12.10 -4.42 -2.56
CA TYR A 36 11.94 -2.99 -2.86
C TYR A 36 13.29 -2.33 -3.17
N ALA A 37 14.34 -2.75 -2.49
CA ALA A 37 15.69 -2.29 -2.78
C ALA A 37 16.12 -2.67 -4.20
N GLU A 38 15.78 -3.86 -4.70
CA GLU A 38 16.08 -4.28 -6.08
C GLU A 38 15.39 -3.40 -7.16
N LEU A 39 14.19 -2.84 -6.87
CA LEU A 39 13.55 -1.89 -7.77
C LEU A 39 14.37 -0.58 -7.87
N VAL A 40 14.86 -0.10 -6.73
CA VAL A 40 15.64 1.14 -6.63
C VAL A 40 17.05 0.96 -7.19
N LYS A 41 17.64 -0.22 -7.02
CA LYS A 41 18.99 -0.57 -7.49
C LYS A 41 19.14 -0.48 -9.01
N LYS A 42 18.05 -0.74 -9.74
CA LYS A 42 18.02 -0.55 -11.20
C LYS A 42 18.24 0.92 -11.61
N LEU A 43 17.85 1.88 -10.74
CA LEU A 43 17.95 3.32 -11.00
C LEU A 43 19.22 3.94 -10.40
N PHE A 44 19.72 3.39 -9.31
CA PHE A 44 20.87 3.90 -8.55
C PHE A 44 21.84 2.76 -8.22
N PRO A 45 22.46 2.12 -9.23
CA PRO A 45 23.30 0.92 -9.02
C PRO A 45 24.58 1.19 -8.22
N GLU A 46 25.06 2.43 -8.19
CA GLU A 46 26.29 2.85 -7.51
C GLU A 46 26.10 3.16 -6.02
N LYS A 47 24.87 3.15 -5.50
CA LYS A 47 24.59 3.45 -4.09
C LYS A 47 24.93 2.29 -3.18
N GLU A 48 25.26 2.59 -1.94
CA GLU A 48 25.36 1.59 -0.88
C GLU A 48 23.97 1.15 -0.45
N TYR A 49 23.78 -0.15 -0.25
CA TYR A 49 22.49 -0.73 0.17
C TYR A 49 22.64 -1.53 1.45
N PHE A 50 21.75 -1.28 2.42
CA PHE A 50 21.50 -2.18 3.53
C PHE A 50 20.12 -2.81 3.34
N VAL A 51 20.08 -4.12 3.07
CA VAL A 51 18.86 -4.86 2.80
C VAL A 51 18.60 -5.91 3.86
N SER A 52 17.34 -6.17 4.17
CA SER A 52 16.96 -7.25 5.06
C SER A 52 15.70 -7.95 4.59
N ALA A 53 15.46 -9.15 5.11
CA ALA A 53 14.30 -9.98 4.76
C ALA A 53 12.99 -9.39 5.31
N MET A 54 11.86 -9.98 4.88
CA MET A 54 10.54 -9.73 5.45
C MET A 54 10.52 -10.08 6.94
N LYS A 55 9.74 -9.35 7.73
CA LYS A 55 9.61 -9.47 9.20
C LYS A 55 10.85 -9.00 10.00
N GLN A 56 11.75 -8.28 9.37
CA GLN A 56 12.89 -7.63 10.01
C GLN A 56 12.75 -6.09 9.99
N GLU A 57 11.51 -5.57 9.98
CA GLU A 57 11.22 -4.15 9.88
C GLU A 57 11.86 -3.36 11.03
N ALA A 58 11.70 -3.85 12.26
CA ALA A 58 12.24 -3.17 13.45
C ALA A 58 13.78 -3.12 13.46
N GLU A 59 14.44 -4.22 13.07
CA GLU A 59 15.89 -4.27 12.95
C GLU A 59 16.39 -3.34 11.85
N ARG A 60 15.75 -3.39 10.68
CA ARG A 60 16.04 -2.52 9.53
C ARG A 60 15.94 -1.06 9.89
N CYS A 61 14.84 -0.65 10.53
CA CYS A 61 14.65 0.75 10.94
C CYS A 61 15.63 1.18 12.03
N ARG A 62 15.96 0.30 12.98
CA ARG A 62 16.97 0.58 14.00
C ARG A 62 18.35 0.82 13.37
N LYS A 63 18.79 -0.07 12.47
CA LYS A 63 20.04 0.12 11.73
C LYS A 63 20.07 1.40 10.91
N ALA A 64 18.95 1.76 10.26
CA ALA A 64 18.86 3.01 9.52
C ALA A 64 19.01 4.23 10.42
N VAL A 65 18.39 4.23 11.61
CA VAL A 65 18.52 5.33 12.59
C VAL A 65 19.93 5.41 13.17
N GLU A 66 20.56 4.28 13.50
CA GLU A 66 21.96 4.22 13.94
C GLU A 66 22.90 4.83 12.90
N MET A 67 22.79 4.43 11.63
CA MET A 67 23.60 5.00 10.53
C MET A 67 23.38 6.52 10.38
N ALA A 68 22.16 7.01 10.56
CA ALA A 68 21.86 8.44 10.53
C ALA A 68 22.48 9.16 11.75
N ALA A 69 22.45 8.56 12.93
CA ALA A 69 23.08 9.10 14.14
C ALA A 69 24.61 9.21 13.99
N ASP A 70 25.23 8.28 13.25
CA ASP A 70 26.66 8.27 12.90
C ASP A 70 27.04 9.27 11.80
N GLY A 71 26.10 10.09 11.31
CA GLY A 71 26.37 11.21 10.40
C GLY A 71 26.05 10.96 8.94
N ARG A 72 25.47 9.83 8.56
CA ARG A 72 25.12 9.49 7.18
C ARG A 72 23.75 10.04 6.77
N ASN A 73 23.59 10.38 5.47
CA ASN A 73 22.28 10.64 4.87
C ASN A 73 21.62 9.31 4.49
N VAL A 74 20.63 8.90 5.26
CA VAL A 74 19.97 7.59 5.11
C VAL A 74 18.62 7.73 4.43
N ALA A 75 18.34 6.90 3.42
CA ALA A 75 17.02 6.77 2.82
C ALA A 75 16.43 5.39 3.09
N VAL A 76 15.33 5.32 3.85
CA VAL A 76 14.57 4.08 4.07
C VAL A 76 13.47 3.99 3.04
N VAL A 77 13.51 3.01 2.13
CA VAL A 77 12.55 2.89 1.03
C VAL A 77 11.35 2.01 1.38
N CYS A 78 10.16 2.51 1.02
CA CYS A 78 8.88 1.83 1.15
C CYS A 78 8.20 1.75 -0.21
N SER A 79 7.65 0.61 -0.60
CA SER A 79 6.78 0.51 -1.78
C SER A 79 5.51 1.33 -1.58
N GLY A 80 5.04 2.00 -2.62
CA GLY A 80 3.92 2.93 -2.53
C GLY A 80 4.29 4.18 -1.74
N ASP A 81 3.58 4.44 -0.66
CA ASP A 81 3.78 5.57 0.25
C ASP A 81 4.40 5.13 1.59
N ALA A 82 5.28 5.95 2.13
CA ALA A 82 5.99 5.65 3.39
C ALA A 82 5.09 5.68 4.63
N GLY A 83 3.97 6.43 4.59
CA GLY A 83 3.00 6.56 5.69
C GLY A 83 1.80 5.62 5.57
N VAL A 84 1.54 5.05 4.39
CA VAL A 84 0.41 4.12 4.18
C VAL A 84 0.90 2.68 4.34
N TYR A 85 0.75 2.12 5.54
CA TYR A 85 1.28 0.81 5.94
C TYR A 85 2.79 0.64 5.68
N GLY A 86 3.51 1.74 5.56
CA GLY A 86 4.95 1.79 5.40
C GLY A 86 5.69 1.89 6.74
N MET A 87 6.98 2.22 6.69
CA MET A 87 7.85 2.22 7.87
C MET A 87 7.98 3.60 8.54
N ALA A 88 7.26 4.64 8.08
CA ALA A 88 7.45 5.99 8.60
C ALA A 88 7.17 6.09 10.12
N SER A 89 6.05 5.52 10.61
CA SER A 89 5.73 5.53 12.04
C SER A 89 6.81 4.83 12.88
N LEU A 90 7.27 3.66 12.43
CA LEU A 90 8.30 2.88 13.13
C LEU A 90 9.63 3.63 13.20
N VAL A 91 10.02 4.31 12.11
CA VAL A 91 11.24 5.15 12.11
C VAL A 91 11.11 6.31 13.08
N TYR A 92 9.95 6.99 13.16
CA TYR A 92 9.70 8.03 14.16
C TYR A 92 9.80 7.51 15.59
N GLU A 93 9.18 6.34 15.87
CA GLU A 93 9.21 5.71 17.19
C GLU A 93 10.65 5.39 17.64
N ILE A 94 11.46 4.83 16.74
CA ILE A 94 12.85 4.48 17.04
C ILE A 94 13.72 5.73 17.15
N ALA A 95 13.55 6.70 16.26
CA ALA A 95 14.35 7.93 16.23
C ALA A 95 14.09 8.83 17.45
N ALA A 96 12.96 8.70 18.13
CA ALA A 96 12.65 9.44 19.36
C ALA A 96 13.69 9.24 20.48
N GLY A 97 14.47 8.15 20.44
CA GLY A 97 15.59 7.90 21.34
C GLY A 97 16.93 8.55 20.94
N TYR A 98 16.97 9.35 19.86
CA TYR A 98 18.20 9.94 19.29
C TYR A 98 18.02 11.45 19.09
N GLU A 99 18.64 12.27 19.94
CA GLU A 99 18.50 13.74 19.91
C GLU A 99 19.06 14.38 18.62
N ASN A 100 20.00 13.73 17.94
CA ASN A 100 20.70 14.26 16.76
C ASN A 100 20.14 13.75 15.43
N VAL A 101 19.02 13.00 15.41
CA VAL A 101 18.43 12.44 14.21
C VAL A 101 17.11 13.13 13.90
N GLU A 102 17.03 13.83 12.76
CA GLU A 102 15.81 14.43 12.23
C GLU A 102 15.17 13.48 11.20
N VAL A 103 13.91 13.10 11.42
CA VAL A 103 13.14 12.24 10.49
C VAL A 103 12.37 13.11 9.49
N SER A 104 12.48 12.80 8.21
CA SER A 104 11.71 13.44 7.14
C SER A 104 11.01 12.39 6.29
N VAL A 105 9.69 12.50 6.11
CA VAL A 105 8.91 11.60 5.26
C VAL A 105 8.75 12.20 3.87
N VAL A 106 8.99 11.38 2.86
CA VAL A 106 8.79 11.72 1.45
C VAL A 106 7.64 10.89 0.91
N ALA A 107 6.56 11.56 0.55
CA ALA A 107 5.37 10.89 0.02
C ALA A 107 5.66 10.18 -1.31
N GLY A 108 5.06 9.02 -1.48
CA GLY A 108 5.02 8.27 -2.72
C GLY A 108 3.59 8.02 -3.19
N VAL A 109 3.42 7.64 -4.45
CA VAL A 109 2.10 7.26 -4.96
C VAL A 109 1.74 5.87 -4.43
N SER A 110 0.78 5.83 -3.51
CA SER A 110 0.33 4.58 -2.88
C SER A 110 -0.30 3.61 -3.89
N ALA A 111 -0.22 2.31 -3.63
CA ALA A 111 -0.83 1.27 -4.45
C ALA A 111 -2.35 1.46 -4.63
N MET A 112 -3.06 2.04 -3.64
CA MET A 112 -4.49 2.36 -3.80
C MET A 112 -4.73 3.41 -4.88
N LEU A 113 -3.84 4.38 -5.07
CA LEU A 113 -3.97 5.42 -6.09
C LEU A 113 -3.52 4.90 -7.46
N SER A 114 -2.36 4.23 -7.53
CA SER A 114 -1.85 3.65 -8.78
C SER A 114 -2.76 2.52 -9.29
N GLY A 115 -3.19 1.62 -8.40
CA GLY A 115 -4.14 0.56 -8.73
C GLY A 115 -5.53 1.11 -9.05
N GLY A 116 -5.97 2.15 -8.33
CA GLY A 116 -7.20 2.86 -8.62
C GLY A 116 -7.22 3.42 -10.04
N ALA A 117 -6.13 4.05 -10.48
CA ALA A 117 -5.99 4.55 -11.85
C ALA A 117 -6.00 3.42 -12.89
N LEU A 118 -5.39 2.27 -12.57
CA LEU A 118 -5.37 1.10 -13.44
C LEU A 118 -6.77 0.51 -13.65
N VAL A 119 -7.55 0.37 -12.58
CA VAL A 119 -8.90 -0.20 -12.65
C VAL A 119 -9.98 0.81 -13.07
N GLY A 120 -9.70 2.12 -13.03
CA GLY A 120 -10.63 3.19 -13.42
C GLY A 120 -10.66 4.36 -12.46
N ALA A 121 -11.79 4.59 -11.78
CA ALA A 121 -11.98 5.63 -10.77
C ALA A 121 -12.79 5.09 -9.57
N PRO A 122 -12.29 4.07 -8.85
CA PRO A 122 -13.04 3.41 -7.78
C PRO A 122 -13.22 4.28 -6.54
N LEU A 123 -12.34 5.26 -6.33
CA LEU A 123 -12.24 6.11 -5.15
C LEU A 123 -12.81 7.52 -5.40
N GLY A 124 -13.78 7.64 -6.27
CA GLY A 124 -14.42 8.92 -6.64
C GLY A 124 -15.34 9.52 -5.57
N HIS A 125 -15.69 8.76 -4.53
CA HIS A 125 -16.49 9.16 -3.38
C HIS A 125 -15.75 8.80 -2.08
N ASP A 126 -16.42 8.96 -0.91
CA ASP A 126 -15.81 8.59 0.37
C ASP A 126 -15.38 7.12 0.40
N PHE A 127 -14.18 6.88 0.90
CA PHE A 127 -13.61 5.53 0.92
C PHE A 127 -12.83 5.26 2.21
N SER A 128 -12.65 3.99 2.52
CA SER A 128 -11.81 3.52 3.59
C SER A 128 -10.68 2.63 3.07
N VAL A 129 -9.55 2.62 3.79
CA VAL A 129 -8.39 1.76 3.49
C VAL A 129 -8.18 0.83 4.66
N ILE A 130 -8.22 -0.48 4.41
CA ILE A 130 -8.14 -1.51 5.45
C ILE A 130 -7.10 -2.55 5.07
N SER A 131 -6.16 -2.83 5.97
CA SER A 131 -5.24 -3.97 5.82
C SER A 131 -5.84 -5.21 6.46
N LEU A 132 -5.83 -6.33 5.73
CA LEU A 132 -6.24 -7.63 6.25
C LEU A 132 -5.11 -8.35 7.02
N SER A 133 -3.97 -7.68 7.24
CA SER A 133 -2.87 -8.27 8.01
C SER A 133 -3.16 -8.23 9.51
N ASP A 134 -3.22 -9.39 10.13
CA ASP A 134 -3.41 -9.58 11.57
C ASP A 134 -2.09 -9.66 12.38
N LEU A 135 -0.96 -9.34 11.76
CA LEU A 135 0.34 -9.40 12.42
C LEU A 135 0.49 -8.39 13.57
N LEU A 136 -0.12 -7.20 13.41
CA LEU A 136 -0.04 -6.10 14.38
C LEU A 136 -1.43 -5.64 14.85
N THR A 137 -2.50 -6.17 14.26
CA THR A 137 -3.88 -5.79 14.58
C THR A 137 -4.72 -7.06 14.71
N PRO A 138 -5.36 -7.32 15.86
CA PRO A 138 -6.23 -8.49 16.04
C PRO A 138 -7.32 -8.56 14.97
N TRP A 139 -7.65 -9.78 14.52
CA TRP A 139 -8.63 -9.99 13.44
C TRP A 139 -10.01 -9.40 13.78
N GLU A 140 -10.46 -9.50 15.02
CA GLU A 140 -11.74 -8.94 15.48
C GLU A 140 -11.83 -7.43 15.26
N LYS A 141 -10.71 -6.73 15.36
CA LYS A 141 -10.63 -5.29 15.06
C LYS A 141 -10.70 -5.00 13.57
N ILE A 142 -10.09 -5.86 12.73
CA ILE A 142 -10.17 -5.77 11.27
C ILE A 142 -11.62 -6.04 10.84
N GLU A 143 -12.23 -7.08 11.36
CA GLU A 143 -13.63 -7.48 11.13
C GLU A 143 -14.59 -6.33 11.45
N LYS A 144 -14.44 -5.69 12.62
CA LYS A 144 -15.26 -4.53 13.01
C LYS A 144 -15.10 -3.35 12.05
N ARG A 145 -13.89 -3.11 11.55
CA ARG A 145 -13.63 -2.04 10.55
C ARG A 145 -14.32 -2.34 9.22
N LEU A 146 -14.25 -3.59 8.75
CA LEU A 146 -14.93 -4.04 7.53
C LEU A 146 -16.45 -3.90 7.66
N GLU A 147 -17.02 -4.33 8.77
CA GLU A 147 -18.44 -4.22 9.08
C GLU A 147 -18.91 -2.76 9.06
N CYS A 148 -18.23 -1.87 9.81
CA CYS A 148 -18.61 -0.46 9.89
C CYS A 148 -18.48 0.25 8.54
N ALA A 149 -17.39 0.02 7.80
CA ALA A 149 -17.20 0.63 6.47
C ALA A 149 -18.24 0.14 5.44
N SER A 150 -18.62 -1.13 5.52
CA SER A 150 -19.63 -1.71 4.63
C SER A 150 -21.05 -1.23 4.95
N ALA A 151 -21.39 -1.16 6.24
CA ALA A 151 -22.68 -0.65 6.70
C ALA A 151 -22.88 0.84 6.39
N ALA A 152 -21.80 1.63 6.40
CA ALA A 152 -21.81 3.06 6.02
C ALA A 152 -21.68 3.29 4.51
N ASP A 153 -21.73 2.24 3.71
CA ASP A 153 -21.63 2.29 2.25
C ASP A 153 -20.37 2.97 1.68
N PHE A 154 -19.25 2.91 2.39
CA PHE A 154 -17.95 3.35 1.86
C PHE A 154 -17.52 2.49 0.67
N ALA A 155 -16.82 3.10 -0.32
CA ALA A 155 -15.90 2.35 -1.15
C ALA A 155 -14.73 1.87 -0.28
N ILE A 156 -14.21 0.66 -0.51
CA ILE A 156 -13.19 0.06 0.36
C ILE A 156 -11.99 -0.38 -0.47
N CYS A 157 -10.78 0.01 -0.03
CA CYS A 157 -9.53 -0.49 -0.57
C CYS A 157 -8.87 -1.44 0.44
N LEU A 158 -8.64 -2.69 0.05
CA LEU A 158 -7.99 -3.69 0.90
C LEU A 158 -6.53 -3.88 0.52
N TYR A 159 -5.67 -3.84 1.54
CA TYR A 159 -4.25 -4.20 1.49
C TYR A 159 -4.02 -5.54 2.15
N ASN A 160 -2.95 -6.23 1.73
CA ASN A 160 -2.56 -7.54 2.26
C ASN A 160 -3.70 -8.57 2.24
N PRO A 161 -4.41 -8.74 1.09
CA PRO A 161 -5.62 -9.56 1.02
C PRO A 161 -5.35 -11.04 1.28
N SER A 162 -4.12 -11.50 1.09
CA SER A 162 -3.73 -12.88 1.28
C SER A 162 -2.24 -13.03 1.58
N SER A 163 -1.88 -14.16 2.18
CA SER A 163 -0.50 -14.64 2.33
C SER A 163 -0.51 -16.15 2.52
N LYS A 164 0.68 -16.80 2.53
CA LYS A 164 0.79 -18.26 2.73
C LYS A 164 0.04 -18.79 3.99
N LYS A 165 -0.08 -17.98 5.04
CA LYS A 165 -0.78 -18.35 6.29
C LYS A 165 -2.20 -17.76 6.40
N ARG A 166 -2.61 -16.88 5.50
CA ARG A 166 -3.85 -16.10 5.50
C ARG A 166 -4.52 -16.18 4.13
N HIS A 167 -4.64 -17.38 3.59
CA HIS A 167 -5.20 -17.62 2.26
C HIS A 167 -6.72 -17.41 2.20
N ASP A 168 -7.43 -17.49 3.33
CA ASP A 168 -8.87 -17.35 3.48
C ASP A 168 -9.34 -15.94 3.90
N TYR A 169 -8.40 -15.00 4.18
CA TYR A 169 -8.78 -13.70 4.74
C TYR A 169 -9.59 -12.83 3.78
N LEU A 170 -9.31 -12.87 2.47
CA LEU A 170 -10.14 -12.17 1.49
C LEU A 170 -11.57 -12.75 1.46
N MET A 171 -11.71 -14.05 1.47
CA MET A 171 -13.03 -14.72 1.54
C MET A 171 -13.80 -14.31 2.80
N ARG A 172 -13.16 -14.37 3.97
CA ARG A 172 -13.75 -13.92 5.25
C ARG A 172 -14.16 -12.45 5.21
N ALA A 173 -13.33 -11.58 4.64
CA ALA A 173 -13.64 -10.17 4.46
C ALA A 173 -14.88 -9.97 3.56
N CYS A 174 -14.96 -10.72 2.46
CA CYS A 174 -16.15 -10.70 1.58
C CYS A 174 -17.41 -11.18 2.31
N ASP A 175 -17.32 -12.24 3.12
CA ASP A 175 -18.46 -12.75 3.93
C ASP A 175 -18.99 -11.70 4.92
N ILE A 176 -18.11 -10.87 5.49
CA ILE A 176 -18.51 -9.75 6.36
C ILE A 176 -19.19 -8.65 5.53
N MET A 177 -18.59 -8.26 4.40
CA MET A 177 -19.12 -7.19 3.54
C MET A 177 -20.46 -7.56 2.88
N LEU A 178 -20.69 -8.82 2.54
CA LEU A 178 -21.95 -9.33 1.97
C LEU A 178 -23.16 -9.26 2.94
N LYS A 179 -22.93 -9.03 4.24
CA LYS A 179 -24.01 -8.74 5.20
C LYS A 179 -24.63 -7.35 4.98
N HIS A 180 -23.92 -6.45 4.30
CA HIS A 180 -24.30 -5.03 4.14
C HIS A 180 -24.32 -4.57 2.67
N LYS A 181 -23.55 -5.21 1.80
CA LYS A 181 -23.45 -4.90 0.37
C LYS A 181 -24.08 -6.00 -0.48
N ASN A 182 -24.59 -5.63 -1.66
CA ASN A 182 -25.12 -6.59 -2.60
C ASN A 182 -24.01 -7.49 -3.18
N GLY A 183 -24.32 -8.75 -3.46
CA GLY A 183 -23.40 -9.67 -4.14
C GLY A 183 -22.95 -9.18 -5.51
N ASP A 184 -23.77 -8.38 -6.21
CA ASP A 184 -23.46 -7.76 -7.50
C ASP A 184 -22.64 -6.45 -7.38
N THR A 185 -22.30 -6.00 -6.16
CA THR A 185 -21.46 -4.82 -5.96
C THR A 185 -20.18 -4.95 -6.78
N VAL A 186 -19.89 -3.94 -7.62
CA VAL A 186 -18.72 -3.94 -8.49
C VAL A 186 -17.45 -3.86 -7.64
N CYS A 187 -16.54 -4.78 -7.89
CA CYS A 187 -15.23 -4.87 -7.27
C CYS A 187 -14.14 -4.92 -8.34
N ALA A 188 -12.92 -4.65 -7.94
CA ALA A 188 -11.74 -4.80 -8.79
C ALA A 188 -10.55 -5.32 -8.00
N VAL A 189 -9.65 -6.00 -8.70
CA VAL A 189 -8.32 -6.36 -8.22
C VAL A 189 -7.28 -5.77 -9.15
N ALA A 190 -6.18 -5.26 -8.59
CA ALA A 190 -5.01 -4.81 -9.31
C ALA A 190 -3.78 -5.52 -8.74
N LYS A 191 -3.01 -6.18 -9.57
CA LYS A 191 -1.87 -7.00 -9.18
C LYS A 191 -0.60 -6.53 -9.87
N ASN A 192 0.54 -6.65 -9.18
CA ASN A 192 1.86 -6.23 -9.68
C ASN A 192 1.88 -4.80 -10.23
N ILE A 193 1.15 -3.87 -9.60
CA ILE A 193 0.98 -2.49 -10.05
C ILE A 193 2.35 -1.84 -10.30
N GLY A 194 2.58 -1.34 -11.53
CA GLY A 194 3.82 -0.71 -11.96
C GLY A 194 5.00 -1.68 -12.10
N ARG A 195 4.77 -3.00 -12.19
CA ARG A 195 5.79 -4.05 -12.29
C ARG A 195 5.52 -4.97 -13.47
N ASP A 196 6.51 -5.82 -13.78
CA ASP A 196 6.32 -6.88 -14.76
C ASP A 196 5.15 -7.78 -14.36
N GLY A 197 4.25 -8.07 -15.31
CA GLY A 197 3.03 -8.82 -15.06
C GLY A 197 1.92 -7.99 -14.36
N GLU A 198 1.89 -6.66 -14.56
CA GLU A 198 0.77 -5.83 -14.14
C GLU A 198 -0.52 -6.30 -14.78
N GLU A 199 -1.52 -6.57 -13.97
CA GLU A 199 -2.84 -7.02 -14.41
C GLU A 199 -3.95 -6.49 -13.52
N TYR A 200 -5.16 -6.39 -14.06
CA TYR A 200 -6.36 -6.09 -13.27
C TYR A 200 -7.56 -6.89 -13.78
N ALA A 201 -8.54 -7.06 -12.89
CA ALA A 201 -9.84 -7.64 -13.26
C ALA A 201 -10.96 -6.90 -12.54
N ILE A 202 -12.11 -6.79 -13.23
CA ILE A 202 -13.35 -6.27 -12.66
C ILE A 202 -14.30 -7.46 -12.46
N MET A 203 -14.93 -7.54 -11.30
CA MET A 203 -15.80 -8.64 -10.91
C MET A 203 -16.85 -8.17 -9.90
N SER A 204 -17.83 -8.99 -9.60
CA SER A 204 -18.77 -8.77 -8.50
C SER A 204 -18.16 -9.12 -7.13
N LEU A 205 -18.79 -8.66 -6.04
CA LEU A 205 -18.37 -9.04 -4.68
C LEU A 205 -18.53 -10.55 -4.44
N ALA A 206 -19.56 -11.18 -5.02
CA ALA A 206 -19.76 -12.61 -4.94
C ALA A 206 -18.66 -13.42 -5.64
N GLU A 207 -18.15 -12.92 -6.79
CA GLU A 207 -17.00 -13.51 -7.49
C GLU A 207 -15.69 -13.26 -6.74
N LEU A 208 -15.47 -12.04 -6.23
CA LEU A 208 -14.30 -11.67 -5.44
C LEU A 208 -14.11 -12.57 -4.22
N ARG A 209 -15.21 -13.03 -3.60
CA ARG A 209 -15.19 -13.97 -2.49
C ARG A 209 -14.38 -15.26 -2.79
N ASN A 210 -14.38 -15.68 -4.03
CA ASN A 210 -13.69 -16.89 -4.49
C ASN A 210 -12.37 -16.59 -5.22
N TYR A 211 -11.96 -15.32 -5.28
CA TYR A 211 -10.73 -14.92 -5.96
C TYR A 211 -9.49 -15.29 -5.14
N SER A 212 -8.50 -15.88 -5.80
CA SER A 212 -7.20 -16.19 -5.18
C SER A 212 -6.25 -15.00 -5.31
N ALA A 213 -6.18 -14.20 -4.26
CA ALA A 213 -5.25 -13.07 -4.19
C ALA A 213 -3.89 -13.49 -3.63
N ASP A 214 -2.86 -12.66 -3.90
CA ASP A 214 -1.54 -12.75 -3.27
C ASP A 214 -1.16 -11.43 -2.56
N MET A 215 0.05 -11.36 -2.03
CA MET A 215 0.54 -10.19 -1.30
C MET A 215 0.82 -8.96 -2.20
N PHE A 216 0.83 -9.12 -3.52
CA PHE A 216 1.03 -8.04 -4.49
C PHE A 216 -0.30 -7.55 -5.09
N THR A 217 -1.41 -8.02 -4.55
CA THR A 217 -2.75 -7.66 -4.98
C THR A 217 -3.32 -6.55 -4.09
N THR A 218 -3.85 -5.49 -4.71
CA THR A 218 -4.69 -4.48 -4.08
C THR A 218 -6.12 -4.69 -4.53
N VAL A 219 -7.07 -4.69 -3.59
CA VAL A 219 -8.48 -5.00 -3.87
C VAL A 219 -9.33 -3.75 -3.65
N PHE A 220 -10.28 -3.51 -4.55
CA PHE A 220 -11.23 -2.41 -4.48
C PHE A 220 -12.65 -2.97 -4.44
N ILE A 221 -13.44 -2.52 -3.47
CA ILE A 221 -14.85 -2.86 -3.32
C ILE A 221 -15.65 -1.57 -3.45
N GLY A 222 -16.62 -1.55 -4.34
CA GLY A 222 -17.48 -0.41 -4.58
C GLY A 222 -18.47 -0.12 -3.47
N ASN A 223 -19.12 1.02 -3.60
CA ASN A 223 -20.34 1.36 -2.86
C ASN A 223 -21.60 1.11 -3.71
N SER A 224 -22.78 1.44 -3.19
CA SER A 224 -24.06 1.25 -3.89
C SER A 224 -24.17 1.98 -5.24
N MET A 225 -23.35 3.02 -5.47
CA MET A 225 -23.32 3.82 -6.70
C MET A 225 -22.29 3.35 -7.72
N THR A 226 -21.36 2.46 -7.34
CA THR A 226 -20.24 2.03 -8.18
C THR A 226 -20.75 1.21 -9.37
N LYS A 227 -20.21 1.50 -10.56
CA LYS A 227 -20.60 0.87 -11.84
C LYS A 227 -19.39 0.35 -12.59
N ASN A 228 -19.62 -0.66 -13.42
CA ASN A 228 -18.70 -1.03 -14.49
C ASN A 228 -19.05 -0.19 -15.73
N ILE A 229 -18.16 0.72 -16.11
CA ILE A 229 -18.33 1.58 -17.29
C ILE A 229 -17.20 1.29 -18.27
N GLY A 230 -17.52 0.67 -19.39
CA GLY A 230 -16.51 0.34 -20.42
C GLY A 230 -15.37 -0.55 -19.91
N GLY A 231 -15.65 -1.51 -19.02
CA GLY A 231 -14.64 -2.41 -18.44
C GLY A 231 -13.81 -1.77 -17.32
N LYS A 232 -14.23 -0.62 -16.79
CA LYS A 232 -13.59 0.08 -15.67
C LYS A 232 -14.52 0.23 -14.48
N MET A 233 -13.97 0.11 -13.29
CA MET A 233 -14.67 0.35 -12.03
C MET A 233 -14.74 1.86 -11.76
N VAL A 234 -15.95 2.40 -11.71
CA VAL A 234 -16.17 3.84 -11.51
C VAL A 234 -17.16 4.06 -10.37
N THR A 235 -16.76 4.83 -9.38
CA THR A 235 -17.65 5.32 -8.31
C THR A 235 -18.02 6.78 -8.59
N PRO A 236 -19.25 7.06 -9.06
CA PRO A 236 -19.68 8.42 -9.42
C PRO A 236 -19.72 9.34 -8.21
N ARG A 237 -19.44 10.62 -8.43
CA ARG A 237 -19.61 11.68 -7.41
C ARG A 237 -21.05 12.15 -7.22
N GLY A 238 -21.98 11.70 -8.07
CA GLY A 238 -23.38 12.06 -7.99
C GLY A 238 -23.72 13.38 -8.68
N TYR A 239 -22.96 13.82 -9.68
CA TYR A 239 -23.32 14.96 -10.51
C TYR A 239 -24.66 14.70 -11.21
N LYS A 240 -25.53 15.72 -11.21
CA LYS A 240 -26.81 15.69 -11.96
C LYS A 240 -26.55 16.03 -13.43
N ASN A 241 -27.27 15.36 -14.34
CA ASN A 241 -27.23 15.64 -15.80
C ASN A 241 -25.91 15.22 -16.51
N VAL A 242 -25.32 14.13 -16.10
CA VAL A 242 -24.16 13.49 -16.77
C VAL A 242 -24.61 12.20 -17.45
#